data_291806a1a589762c66f06ae0fe0f6aa6
#
_entry.id   291806a1a589762c66f06ae0fe0f6aa6
#
_cell.length_a   1.000
_cell.length_b   1.000
_cell.length_c   1.000
_cell.angle_alpha   90.00
_cell.angle_beta   90.00
_cell.angle_gamma   90.00
#
_symmetry.space_group_name_H-M   'P 1'
#
loop_
_entity.id
_entity.type
_entity.pdbx_description
1 polymer ?
#
loop_
_entity_poly.entity_id
_entity_poly.type
_entity_poly.pdbx_seq_one_letter_code
_entity_poly.pdbx_strand_id
1 'polypeptide(L)' 'MFTFTTTAYNSLGQAQESETHTDSWKATEICLDLSMLYGYAETLDAWGKHCGEYGDRPAALGQRVY' A
#
# COMPACT_ATOMS: atom_id res chain seq x y z
N MET A 1 5.80 -15.23 -11.79
CA MET A 1 4.60 -15.07 -10.93
C MET A 1 4.50 -13.61 -10.49
N PHE A 2 3.32 -13.04 -10.57
CA PHE A 2 3.10 -11.66 -10.16
C PHE A 2 2.88 -11.59 -8.66
N THR A 3 3.47 -10.58 -8.03
CA THR A 3 3.28 -10.33 -6.61
C THR A 3 2.77 -8.91 -6.40
N PHE A 4 2.08 -8.71 -5.28
CA PHE A 4 1.55 -7.41 -4.88
C PHE A 4 2.01 -7.16 -3.45
N THR A 5 2.70 -6.06 -3.24
CA THR A 5 3.18 -5.69 -1.91
C THR A 5 2.38 -4.49 -1.42
N THR A 6 1.73 -4.67 -0.28
CA THR A 6 0.96 -3.62 0.37
C THR A 6 1.74 -3.11 1.57
N THR A 7 1.95 -1.80 1.62
CA THR A 7 2.67 -1.16 2.72
C THR A 7 1.80 -0.09 3.33
N ALA A 8 1.70 -0.10 4.65
CA ALA A 8 0.98 0.91 5.41
C ALA A 8 1.95 1.96 5.93
N TYR A 9 1.49 3.20 5.98
CA TYR A 9 2.30 4.35 6.41
C TYR A 9 1.52 5.17 7.43
N ASN A 10 2.24 5.78 8.37
CA ASN A 10 1.66 6.75 9.28
C ASN A 10 1.59 8.14 8.62
N SER A 11 1.07 9.13 9.34
CA SER A 11 0.91 10.49 8.80
C SER A 11 2.23 11.17 8.45
N LEU A 12 3.34 10.67 8.98
CA LEU A 12 4.69 11.19 8.69
C LEU A 12 5.33 10.50 7.49
N GLY A 13 4.63 9.56 6.85
CA GLY A 13 5.15 8.82 5.71
C GLY A 13 6.12 7.70 6.08
N GLN A 14 6.12 7.28 7.34
CA GLN A 14 6.97 6.19 7.81
C GLN A 14 6.25 4.86 7.64
N ALA A 15 6.91 3.88 7.02
CA ALA A 15 6.35 2.55 6.82
C ALA A 15 6.16 1.84 8.15
N GLN A 16 4.96 1.30 8.36
CA GLN A 16 4.59 0.63 9.61
C GLN A 16 4.50 -0.88 9.45
N GLU A 17 3.91 -1.33 8.35
CA GLU A 17 3.68 -2.76 8.11
C GLU A 17 3.63 -3.01 6.61
N SER A 18 4.11 -4.17 6.18
CA SER A 18 4.13 -4.53 4.76
C SER A 18 3.81 -6.02 4.62
N GLU A 19 2.99 -6.35 3.62
CA GLU A 19 2.65 -7.74 3.29
C GLU A 19 2.69 -7.93 1.79
N THR A 20 3.15 -9.11 1.35
CA THR A 20 3.23 -9.47 -0.07
C THR A 20 2.32 -10.65 -0.35
N HIS A 21 1.52 -10.54 -1.41
CA HIS A 21 0.58 -11.58 -1.83
C HIS A 21 0.64 -11.79 -3.32
N THR A 22 0.23 -12.98 -3.78
CA THR A 22 0.13 -13.29 -5.20
C THR A 22 -1.28 -13.05 -5.75
N ASP A 23 -2.27 -12.85 -4.87
CA ASP A 23 -3.67 -12.63 -5.21
C ASP A 23 -4.01 -11.15 -5.06
N SER A 24 -4.43 -10.49 -6.15
CA SER A 24 -4.76 -9.07 -6.13
C SER A 24 -5.97 -8.75 -5.23
N TRP A 25 -6.93 -9.67 -5.12
CA TRP A 25 -8.07 -9.50 -4.21
C TRP A 25 -7.61 -9.46 -2.75
N LYS A 26 -6.71 -10.39 -2.41
CA LYS A 26 -6.17 -10.44 -1.05
C LYS A 26 -5.38 -9.19 -0.74
N ALA A 27 -4.56 -8.73 -1.69
CA ALA A 27 -3.79 -7.50 -1.54
C ALA A 27 -4.71 -6.29 -1.33
N THR A 28 -5.83 -6.22 -2.06
CA THR A 28 -6.79 -5.14 -1.92
C THR A 28 -7.44 -5.15 -0.54
N GLU A 29 -7.85 -6.31 -0.04
CA GLU A 29 -8.45 -6.43 1.30
C GLU A 29 -7.47 -5.97 2.38
N ILE A 30 -6.22 -6.41 2.28
CA ILE A 30 -5.17 -6.05 3.23
C ILE A 30 -4.88 -4.56 3.16
N CYS A 31 -4.86 -3.99 1.96
CA CYS A 31 -4.65 -2.55 1.78
C CYS A 31 -5.72 -1.75 2.52
N LEU A 32 -6.98 -2.15 2.38
CA LEU A 32 -8.08 -1.49 3.10
C LEU A 32 -7.91 -1.62 4.62
N ASP A 33 -7.66 -2.83 5.10
CA ASP A 33 -7.50 -3.09 6.53
C ASP A 33 -6.35 -2.30 7.14
N LEU A 34 -5.19 -2.30 6.48
CA LEU A 34 -4.02 -1.58 6.95
C LEU A 34 -4.22 -0.06 6.91
N SER A 35 -4.95 0.45 5.91
CA SER A 35 -5.25 1.88 5.84
C SER A 35 -6.12 2.33 7.00
N MET A 36 -7.04 1.48 7.44
CA MET A 36 -7.89 1.78 8.59
C MET A 36 -7.11 1.75 9.90
N LEU A 37 -6.08 0.91 9.97
CA LEU A 37 -5.26 0.77 11.17
C LEU A 37 -4.21 1.88 11.29
N TYR A 38 -3.58 2.28 10.19
CA TYR A 38 -2.44 3.21 10.19
C TYR A 38 -2.73 4.56 9.54
N GLY A 39 -3.82 4.69 8.79
CA GLY A 39 -4.23 5.92 8.13
C GLY A 39 -4.02 5.94 6.62
N TYR A 40 -3.08 5.18 6.10
CA TYR A 40 -2.82 5.06 4.66
C TYR A 40 -2.10 3.76 4.35
N ALA A 41 -2.50 3.13 3.26
CA ALA A 41 -1.79 1.97 2.72
C ALA A 41 -1.85 1.99 1.20
N GLU A 42 -0.80 1.52 0.55
CA GLU A 42 -0.75 1.40 -0.89
C GLU A 42 -0.24 0.03 -1.31
N THR A 43 -0.65 -0.39 -2.50
CA THR A 43 -0.23 -1.67 -3.08
C THR A 43 0.56 -1.39 -4.35
N LEU A 44 1.73 -2.00 -4.45
CA LEU A 44 2.59 -1.95 -5.63
C LEU A 44 2.68 -3.34 -6.24
N ASP A 45 2.82 -3.41 -7.57
CA ASP A 45 3.02 -4.69 -8.26
C ASP A 45 4.49 -5.12 -8.18
N ALA A 46 4.83 -6.23 -8.86
CA ALA A 46 6.18 -6.79 -8.84
C ALA A 46 7.23 -5.85 -9.46
N TRP A 47 6.81 -4.87 -10.24
CA TRP A 47 7.69 -3.88 -10.87
C TRP A 47 7.72 -2.55 -10.12
N GLY A 48 7.08 -2.48 -8.97
CA GLY A 48 7.04 -1.26 -8.17
C GLY A 48 6.00 -0.25 -8.63
N LYS A 49 5.09 -0.64 -9.51
CA LYS A 49 4.07 0.23 -10.06
C LYS A 49 2.87 0.30 -9.12
N HIS A 50 2.33 1.49 -8.95
CA HIS A 50 1.19 1.70 -8.05
C HIS A 50 -0.07 1.02 -8.61
N CYS A 51 -0.67 0.12 -7.83
CA CYS A 51 -1.87 -0.62 -8.19
C CYS A 51 -3.13 -0.09 -7.50
N GLY A 52 -3.00 0.44 -6.29
CA GLY A 52 -4.13 0.94 -5.54
C GLY A 52 -3.72 1.49 -4.18
N GLU A 53 -4.65 2.19 -3.56
CA GLU A 53 -4.43 2.75 -2.23
C GLU A 53 -5.75 3.00 -1.53
N TYR A 54 -5.68 3.10 -0.19
CA TYR A 54 -6.79 3.54 0.66
C TYR A 54 -6.25 4.49 1.72
N GLY A 55 -7.07 5.46 2.11
CA GLY A 55 -6.73 6.44 3.13
C GLY A 55 -6.09 7.69 2.55
N ASP A 56 -5.55 8.53 3.43
CA ASP A 56 -4.98 9.82 3.07
C ASP A 56 -3.47 9.71 2.87
N ARG A 57 -3.01 9.86 1.63
CA ARG A 57 -1.59 9.75 1.29
C ARG A 57 -0.78 10.85 1.99
N PRO A 58 0.20 10.49 2.82
CA PRO A 58 1.07 11.49 3.47
C PRO A 58 1.88 12.28 2.43
N ALA A 59 2.00 13.58 2.64
CA ALA A 59 2.75 14.45 1.74
C ALA A 59 4.23 14.02 1.62
N ALA A 60 4.78 13.46 2.68
CA ALA A 60 6.16 12.99 2.71
C ALA A 60 6.46 11.88 1.70
N LEU A 61 5.45 11.14 1.25
CA LEU A 61 5.63 10.07 0.26
C LEU A 61 5.75 10.60 -1.18
N GLY A 62 5.39 11.86 -1.41
CA GLY A 62 5.42 12.42 -2.75
C GLY A 62 4.31 11.88 -3.64
N GLN A 63 4.52 11.99 -4.96
CA GLN A 63 3.53 11.55 -5.93
C GLN A 63 3.55 10.04 -6.13
N ARG A 64 2.38 9.49 -6.53
CA ARG A 64 2.25 8.07 -6.84
C ARG A 64 3.06 7.73 -8.09
N VAL A 65 3.58 6.50 -8.12
CA VAL A 65 4.28 5.95 -9.27
C VAL A 65 3.32 5.02 -10.01
N TYR A 66 2.97 5.39 -11.22
CA TYR A 66 2.07 4.59 -12.07
C TYR A 66 2.83 3.88 -13.16
#